data_a3891f7f422c62aa0885c3898017f623
#
_entry.id   a3891f7f422c62aa0885c3898017f623
#
_cell.length_a   1.000
_cell.length_b   1.000
_cell.length_c   1.000
_cell.angle_alpha   90.00
_cell.angle_beta   90.00
_cell.angle_gamma   90.00
#
_symmetry.space_group_name_H-M   'P 1'
#
loop_
_entity.id
_entity.type
_entity.pdbx_description
1 polymer ?
#
loop_
_entity_poly.entity_id
_entity_poly.type
_entity_poly.pdbx_seq_one_letter_code
_entity_poly.pdbx_strand_id
1 'polypeptide(L)'
;IKQSTHKPVTTKFPAEPAKKFEATRGHIVFDPSKCTSCTICMKRCPSQAITVDRANKIWTIDRFKCVICGGCIEMCKFKCLSMENTYSAAATPAERGIDEYVITYVKPERPKKEEPKAE
;
A
#
# COMPACT_ATOMS: atom_id res chain seq x y z
N ILE A 1 -33.06 32.60 0.57
CA ILE A 1 -32.34 33.86 0.81
C ILE A 1 -31.13 33.68 1.73
N LYS A 2 -31.19 32.85 2.80
CA LYS A 2 -30.00 32.62 3.68
C LYS A 2 -28.77 32.06 2.97
N GLN A 3 -28.92 31.24 1.94
CA GLN A 3 -27.78 30.62 1.23
C GLN A 3 -27.04 31.58 0.31
N SER A 4 -27.68 32.66 -0.17
CA SER A 4 -27.03 33.64 -1.05
C SER A 4 -26.09 34.61 -0.30
N THR A 5 -26.23 34.70 1.03
CA THR A 5 -25.43 35.59 1.88
C THR A 5 -24.28 34.91 2.59
N HIS A 6 -24.19 33.56 2.54
CA HIS A 6 -23.11 32.82 3.14
C HIS A 6 -21.96 32.55 2.15
N LYS A 7 -20.73 32.49 2.66
CA LYS A 7 -19.58 32.05 1.87
C LYS A 7 -19.84 30.61 1.37
N PRO A 8 -19.46 30.29 0.11
CA PRO A 8 -19.59 28.93 -0.41
C PRO A 8 -18.86 27.93 0.48
N VAL A 9 -19.48 26.77 0.69
CA VAL A 9 -18.90 25.67 1.51
C VAL A 9 -17.80 24.91 0.72
N THR A 10 -17.84 25.05 -0.61
CA THR A 10 -16.86 24.41 -1.51
C THR A 10 -15.58 25.22 -1.58
N THR A 11 -14.43 24.50 -1.62
CA THR A 11 -13.12 25.11 -1.84
C THR A 11 -12.86 25.37 -3.31
N LYS A 12 -12.06 26.38 -3.62
CA LYS A 12 -11.69 26.77 -5.00
C LYS A 12 -10.50 25.92 -5.48
N PHE A 13 -10.73 24.64 -5.69
CA PHE A 13 -9.71 23.79 -6.30
C PHE A 13 -9.51 24.16 -7.78
N PRO A 14 -8.24 24.23 -8.32
CA PRO A 14 -6.96 23.85 -7.70
C PRO A 14 -6.26 24.99 -6.94
N ALA A 15 -6.80 26.23 -6.93
CA ALA A 15 -6.15 27.36 -6.27
C ALA A 15 -5.98 27.13 -4.76
N GLU A 16 -6.97 26.47 -4.13
CA GLU A 16 -6.87 25.99 -2.74
C GLU A 16 -6.70 24.47 -2.74
N PRO A 17 -5.64 23.94 -2.16
CA PRO A 17 -5.44 22.49 -2.11
C PRO A 17 -6.52 21.81 -1.28
N ALA A 18 -6.89 20.59 -1.66
CA ALA A 18 -7.85 19.79 -0.91
C ALA A 18 -7.33 19.51 0.52
N LYS A 19 -8.23 19.62 1.51
CA LYS A 19 -7.90 19.32 2.90
C LYS A 19 -7.54 17.86 3.04
N LYS A 20 -6.40 17.57 3.64
CA LYS A 20 -5.94 16.21 4.00
C LYS A 20 -6.24 15.98 5.46
N PHE A 21 -6.81 14.83 5.78
CA PHE A 21 -7.06 14.39 7.15
C PHE A 21 -6.16 13.18 7.45
N GLU A 22 -5.91 12.94 8.72
CA GLU A 22 -5.10 11.79 9.16
C GLU A 22 -5.66 10.45 8.64
N ALA A 23 -6.97 10.32 8.60
CA ALA A 23 -7.66 9.13 8.09
C ALA A 23 -7.85 9.10 6.57
N THR A 24 -7.30 10.06 5.82
CA THR A 24 -7.43 10.09 4.36
C THR A 24 -6.68 8.90 3.75
N ARG A 25 -7.38 8.11 2.93
CA ARG A 25 -6.80 6.99 2.19
C ARG A 25 -6.25 7.51 0.86
N GLY A 26 -4.92 7.57 0.74
CA GLY A 26 -4.24 7.98 -0.48
C GLY A 26 -3.77 6.80 -1.31
N HIS A 27 -2.52 6.44 -1.26
CA HIS A 27 -1.98 5.29 -1.99
C HIS A 27 -1.20 4.34 -1.09
N ILE A 28 -1.02 3.11 -1.56
CA ILE A 28 -0.29 2.08 -0.84
C ILE A 28 1.20 2.21 -1.14
N VAL A 29 2.01 2.27 -0.10
CA VAL A 29 3.48 2.25 -0.16
C VAL A 29 3.98 0.89 0.28
N PHE A 30 4.95 0.36 -0.43
CA PHE A 30 5.55 -0.94 -0.18
C PHE A 30 7.01 -0.81 0.25
N ASP A 31 7.37 -1.51 1.33
CA ASP A 31 8.75 -1.62 1.83
C ASP A 31 9.31 -2.99 1.45
N PRO A 32 10.21 -3.06 0.45
CA PRO A 32 10.76 -4.32 -0.03
C PRO A 32 11.67 -5.03 0.99
N SER A 33 12.22 -4.29 1.96
CA SER A 33 13.15 -4.84 2.96
C SER A 33 12.47 -5.74 3.99
N LYS A 34 11.18 -5.53 4.25
CA LYS A 34 10.39 -6.28 5.25
C LYS A 34 9.56 -7.41 4.66
N CYS A 35 9.41 -7.46 3.34
CA CYS A 35 8.50 -8.39 2.68
C CYS A 35 9.11 -9.80 2.52
N THR A 36 8.42 -10.81 3.04
CA THR A 36 8.82 -12.24 2.95
C THR A 36 8.18 -13.00 1.79
N SER A 37 7.56 -12.32 0.82
CA SER A 37 6.84 -12.94 -0.31
C SER A 37 5.75 -13.95 0.12
N CYS A 38 5.06 -13.69 1.23
CA CYS A 38 4.08 -14.63 1.79
C CYS A 38 2.76 -14.74 1.00
N THR A 39 2.52 -13.87 0.01
CA THR A 39 1.33 -13.82 -0.87
C THR A 39 -0.01 -13.51 -0.19
N ILE A 40 -0.07 -13.24 1.10
CA ILE A 40 -1.32 -12.96 1.84
C ILE A 40 -2.00 -11.71 1.28
N CYS A 41 -1.24 -10.65 0.98
CA CYS A 41 -1.76 -9.40 0.42
C CYS A 41 -2.43 -9.62 -0.95
N MET A 42 -1.86 -10.48 -1.81
CA MET A 42 -2.45 -10.85 -3.10
C MET A 42 -3.78 -11.57 -2.92
N LYS A 43 -3.84 -12.57 -2.02
CA LYS A 43 -5.07 -13.34 -1.77
C LYS A 43 -6.18 -12.52 -1.12
N ARG A 44 -5.81 -11.50 -0.33
CA ARG A 44 -6.78 -10.64 0.37
C ARG A 44 -7.27 -9.47 -0.48
N CYS A 45 -6.62 -9.18 -1.59
CA CYS A 45 -7.00 -8.06 -2.45
C CYS A 45 -8.32 -8.33 -3.17
N PRO A 46 -9.40 -7.56 -2.94
CA PRO A 46 -10.71 -7.81 -3.56
C PRO A 46 -10.70 -7.53 -5.06
N SER A 47 -9.86 -6.59 -5.51
CA SER A 47 -9.74 -6.20 -6.91
C SER A 47 -8.60 -6.90 -7.66
N GLN A 48 -7.90 -7.83 -7.00
CA GLN A 48 -6.73 -8.54 -7.57
C GLN A 48 -5.67 -7.59 -8.15
N ALA A 49 -5.51 -6.41 -7.53
CA ALA A 49 -4.55 -5.40 -7.95
C ALA A 49 -3.10 -5.75 -7.60
N ILE A 50 -2.88 -6.71 -6.70
CA ILE A 50 -1.55 -7.09 -6.22
C ILE A 50 -1.18 -8.46 -6.76
N THR A 51 0.02 -8.56 -7.33
CA THR A 51 0.63 -9.82 -7.76
C THR A 51 1.95 -10.03 -7.02
N VAL A 52 2.21 -11.24 -6.57
CA VAL A 52 3.44 -11.61 -5.87
C VAL A 52 4.05 -12.84 -6.52
N ASP A 53 5.19 -12.66 -7.16
CA ASP A 53 5.98 -13.76 -7.68
C ASP A 53 7.04 -14.16 -6.65
N ARG A 54 6.92 -15.39 -6.14
CA ARG A 54 7.85 -15.93 -5.15
C ARG A 54 9.18 -16.38 -5.75
N ALA A 55 9.16 -16.84 -7.01
CA ALA A 55 10.34 -17.36 -7.68
C ALA A 55 11.32 -16.21 -7.99
N ASN A 56 10.79 -15.13 -8.54
CA ASN A 56 11.56 -13.96 -8.92
C ASN A 56 11.67 -12.92 -7.78
N LYS A 57 10.95 -13.13 -6.65
CA LYS A 57 10.87 -12.17 -5.54
C LYS A 57 10.36 -10.78 -6.00
N ILE A 58 9.37 -10.77 -6.87
CA ILE A 58 8.79 -9.55 -7.40
C ILE A 58 7.42 -9.33 -6.75
N TRP A 59 7.16 -8.10 -6.31
CA TRP A 59 5.88 -7.63 -5.83
C TRP A 59 5.40 -6.51 -6.76
N THR A 60 4.20 -6.65 -7.29
CA THR A 60 3.63 -5.72 -8.28
C THR A 60 2.27 -5.25 -7.82
N ILE A 61 1.97 -3.97 -8.03
CA ILE A 61 0.65 -3.40 -7.81
C ILE A 61 0.17 -2.64 -9.04
N ASP A 62 -1.04 -2.94 -9.49
CA ASP A 62 -1.75 -2.17 -10.51
C ASP A 62 -2.57 -1.08 -9.82
N ARG A 63 -2.13 0.16 -9.94
CA ARG A 63 -2.76 1.33 -9.29
C ARG A 63 -4.18 1.58 -9.80
N PHE A 64 -4.47 1.26 -11.06
CA PHE A 64 -5.80 1.45 -11.64
C PHE A 64 -6.83 0.42 -11.16
N LYS A 65 -6.38 -0.78 -10.78
CA LYS A 65 -7.23 -1.79 -10.17
C LYS A 65 -7.40 -1.61 -8.67
N CYS A 66 -6.48 -0.89 -8.02
CA CYS A 66 -6.48 -0.74 -6.58
C CYS A 66 -7.63 0.16 -6.10
N VAL A 67 -8.55 -0.37 -5.30
CA VAL A 67 -9.67 0.37 -4.69
C VAL A 67 -9.31 1.00 -3.33
N ILE A 68 -8.05 1.03 -2.97
CA ILE A 68 -7.52 1.68 -1.76
C ILE A 68 -8.26 1.24 -0.47
N CYS A 69 -8.67 -0.02 -0.39
CA CYS A 69 -9.45 -0.53 0.74
C CYS A 69 -8.65 -0.73 2.02
N GLY A 70 -7.31 -0.83 1.94
CA GLY A 70 -6.42 -1.07 3.09
C GLY A 70 -6.32 -2.52 3.57
N GLY A 71 -7.12 -3.45 3.05
CA GLY A 71 -7.14 -4.83 3.52
C GLY A 71 -5.81 -5.60 3.41
N CYS A 72 -4.96 -5.23 2.46
CA CYS A 72 -3.61 -5.78 2.33
C CYS A 72 -2.68 -5.33 3.46
N ILE A 73 -2.87 -4.10 3.99
CA ILE A 73 -2.09 -3.52 5.08
C ILE A 73 -2.44 -4.21 6.38
N GLU A 74 -3.74 -4.34 6.69
CA GLU A 74 -4.24 -4.97 7.92
C GLU A 74 -3.78 -6.43 8.05
N MET A 75 -3.74 -7.15 6.93
CA MET A 75 -3.36 -8.57 6.91
C MET A 75 -1.86 -8.81 6.85
N CYS A 76 -1.04 -7.76 6.68
CA CYS A 76 0.41 -7.88 6.59
C CYS A 76 1.05 -8.06 7.97
N LYS A 77 1.45 -9.28 8.32
CA LYS A 77 2.13 -9.60 9.57
C LYS A 77 3.49 -8.89 9.72
N PHE A 78 4.14 -8.60 8.61
CA PHE A 78 5.48 -7.99 8.57
C PHE A 78 5.43 -6.48 8.45
N LYS A 79 4.22 -5.88 8.36
CA LYS A 79 4.01 -4.44 8.23
C LYS A 79 4.87 -3.81 7.11
N CYS A 80 5.00 -4.53 5.99
CA CYS A 80 5.72 -4.05 4.81
C CYS A 80 4.87 -3.17 3.89
N LEU A 81 3.59 -3.00 4.22
CA LEU A 81 2.65 -2.15 3.49
C LEU A 81 2.16 -1.04 4.41
N SER A 82 2.16 0.18 3.92
CA SER A 82 1.61 1.36 4.61
C SER A 82 0.71 2.16 3.67
N MET A 83 -0.08 3.06 4.23
CA MET A 83 -0.95 3.96 3.48
C MET A 83 -0.46 5.38 3.65
N GLU A 84 -0.23 6.07 2.56
CA GLU A 84 0.00 7.52 2.57
C GLU A 84 -1.29 8.28 2.32
N ASN A 85 -1.38 9.50 2.87
CA ASN A 85 -2.56 10.38 2.73
C ASN A 85 -2.54 11.18 1.41
N THR A 86 -1.58 10.88 0.53
CA THR A 86 -1.41 11.55 -0.75
C THR A 86 -1.92 10.63 -1.86
N TYR A 87 -2.71 11.17 -2.79
CA TYR A 87 -3.13 10.42 -3.97
C TYR A 87 -2.00 10.30 -4.98
N SER A 88 -1.99 9.22 -5.73
CA SER A 88 -1.11 9.07 -6.89
C SER A 88 -1.43 10.15 -7.93
N ALA A 89 -0.42 10.58 -8.68
CA ALA A 89 -0.63 11.49 -9.81
C ALA A 89 -1.61 10.87 -10.82
N ALA A 90 -2.36 11.74 -11.50
CA ALA A 90 -3.20 11.30 -12.60
C ALA A 90 -2.30 10.77 -13.74
N ALA A 91 -2.61 9.59 -14.26
CA ALA A 91 -1.88 8.96 -15.35
C ALA A 91 -2.84 8.55 -16.46
N THR A 92 -2.35 8.49 -17.68
CA THR A 92 -3.15 8.00 -18.82
C THR A 92 -3.13 6.46 -18.88
N PRO A 93 -4.08 5.81 -19.57
CA PRO A 93 -4.06 4.36 -19.77
C PRO A 93 -2.80 3.83 -20.48
N ALA A 94 -2.09 4.69 -21.23
CA ALA A 94 -0.83 4.35 -21.87
C ALA A 94 0.32 4.30 -20.86
N GLU A 95 0.26 5.12 -19.81
CA GLU A 95 1.20 5.16 -18.69
C GLU A 95 0.65 4.35 -17.52
N ARG A 96 0.24 3.11 -17.78
CA ARG A 96 -0.37 2.28 -16.75
C ARG A 96 0.46 2.28 -15.47
N GLY A 97 -0.14 2.75 -14.39
CA GLY A 97 0.48 2.81 -13.07
C GLY A 97 0.67 1.42 -12.45
N ILE A 98 1.50 0.60 -13.11
CA ILE A 98 1.95 -0.68 -12.57
C ILE A 98 3.29 -0.42 -11.93
N ASP A 99 3.32 -0.48 -10.61
CA ASP A 99 4.56 -0.38 -9.85
C ASP A 99 5.08 -1.77 -9.54
N GLU A 100 6.33 -1.99 -9.92
CA GLU A 100 7.05 -3.24 -9.71
C GLU A 100 8.21 -3.02 -8.74
N TYR A 101 8.29 -3.87 -7.72
CA TYR A 101 9.29 -3.81 -6.67
C TYR A 101 9.99 -5.16 -6.51
N VAL A 102 11.31 -5.13 -6.46
CA VAL A 102 12.11 -6.32 -6.14
C VAL A 102 12.23 -6.45 -4.62
N ILE A 103 11.88 -7.60 -4.09
CA ILE A 103 11.91 -7.88 -2.66
C ILE A 103 13.35 -8.19 -2.24
N THR A 104 13.92 -7.35 -1.36
CA THR A 104 15.30 -7.45 -0.87
C THR A 104 15.42 -8.10 0.52
N TYR A 105 14.35 -8.73 1.01
CA TYR A 105 14.33 -9.33 2.33
C TYR A 105 15.40 -10.40 2.51
N VAL A 106 16.30 -10.18 3.47
CA VAL A 106 17.26 -11.18 3.96
C VAL A 106 16.67 -11.78 5.23
N LYS A 107 16.38 -13.09 5.20
CA LYS A 107 15.85 -13.81 6.36
C LYS A 107 16.88 -13.75 7.50
N PRO A 108 16.53 -13.18 8.67
CA PRO A 108 17.41 -13.27 9.83
C PRO A 108 17.62 -14.74 10.19
N GLU A 109 18.86 -15.14 10.37
CA GLU A 109 19.17 -16.49 10.86
C GLU A 109 18.50 -16.68 12.22
N ARG A 110 17.70 -17.74 12.35
CA ARG A 110 17.14 -18.10 13.64
C ARG A 110 18.30 -18.47 14.56
N PRO A 111 18.41 -17.91 15.77
CA PRO A 111 19.37 -18.40 16.74
C PRO A 111 19.13 -19.91 16.91
N LYS A 112 20.17 -20.71 16.74
CA LYS A 112 20.13 -22.15 16.98
C LYS A 112 19.66 -22.33 18.43
N LYS A 113 18.52 -23.00 18.62
CA LYS A 113 18.13 -23.45 19.94
C LYS A 113 19.26 -24.39 20.43
N GLU A 114 19.94 -23.94 21.46
CA GLU A 114 20.82 -24.84 22.22
C GLU A 114 19.92 -25.93 22.80
N GLU A 115 20.19 -27.17 22.42
CA GLU A 115 19.55 -28.33 23.04
C GLU A 115 20.00 -28.36 24.50
N PRO A 116 19.06 -28.53 25.47
CA PRO A 116 19.47 -28.72 26.85
C PRO A 116 20.25 -30.03 26.95
N LYS A 117 21.51 -29.94 27.38
CA LYS A 117 22.30 -31.10 27.78
C LYS A 117 21.55 -31.76 28.93
N ALA A 118 21.08 -32.99 28.71
CA ALA A 118 20.64 -33.85 29.77
C ALA A 118 21.87 -34.28 30.62
N GLU A 119 21.84 -33.95 31.90
CA GLU A 119 22.61 -34.60 32.96
C GLU A 119 21.82 -35.77 33.49
#